data_d74492f51fe4355c308f89c7f346f118
#
_entry.id   d74492f51fe4355c308f89c7f346f118
#
_cell.length_a   1.000
_cell.length_b   1.000
_cell.length_c   1.000
_cell.angle_alpha   90.00
_cell.angle_beta   90.00
_cell.angle_gamma   90.00
#
_symmetry.space_group_name_H-M   'P 1'
#
loop_
_entity.id
_entity.type
_entity.pdbx_description
1 polymer ?
#
loop_
_entity_poly.entity_id
_entity_poly.type
_entity_poly.pdbx_seq_one_letter_code
_entity_poly.pdbx_strand_id
1 'polypeptide(L)'
;MRFSRVSVFLAAVLMVGASAIVKAQQPANIGQALNTLADQPATHTGFVFDRSMLQIAQSLLESNGMDAQRATAAIHSIAVDSYHYPQPAFYTPEAFSGIVDTYRAAGWKHLVNANQTPGNSAQPRAPITDLWLHFTGADIDGVTVLTRASRDMNVIQLSCDLRPLDLLHLSGHFGIPKVDPNAVMVPAPDGR
;
A
#
# COMPACT_ATOMS: atom_id res chain seq x y z
N MET A 1 43.86 -58.00 20.84
CA MET A 1 42.79 -57.22 21.43
C MET A 1 42.83 -55.81 20.83
N ARG A 2 41.90 -55.48 19.92
CA ARG A 2 41.88 -54.21 19.23
C ARG A 2 40.73 -53.35 19.79
N PHE A 3 41.10 -52.24 20.43
CA PHE A 3 40.12 -51.23 20.89
C PHE A 3 39.78 -50.29 19.75
N SER A 4 38.54 -50.35 19.34
CA SER A 4 37.95 -49.45 18.35
C SER A 4 37.61 -48.12 19.02
N ARG A 5 38.16 -47.02 18.49
CA ARG A 5 37.85 -45.65 18.94
C ARG A 5 36.61 -45.18 18.19
N VAL A 6 35.51 -45.04 18.91
CA VAL A 6 34.29 -44.41 18.39
C VAL A 6 34.46 -42.91 18.51
N SER A 7 34.61 -42.23 17.39
CA SER A 7 34.62 -40.78 17.31
C SER A 7 33.17 -40.28 17.25
N VAL A 8 32.74 -39.63 18.31
CA VAL A 8 31.45 -38.93 18.37
C VAL A 8 31.63 -37.56 17.70
N PHE A 9 31.10 -37.39 16.47
CA PHE A 9 30.99 -36.09 15.85
C PHE A 9 29.75 -35.37 16.38
N LEU A 10 29.98 -34.36 17.21
CA LEU A 10 28.97 -33.43 17.69
C LEU A 10 28.71 -32.42 16.58
N ALA A 11 27.66 -32.64 15.78
CA ALA A 11 27.20 -31.69 14.79
C ALA A 11 26.40 -30.59 15.49
N ALA A 12 27.03 -29.46 15.74
CA ALA A 12 26.36 -28.24 16.17
C ALA A 12 25.57 -27.65 14.96
N VAL A 13 24.29 -27.87 14.92
CA VAL A 13 23.40 -27.22 13.98
C VAL A 13 23.18 -25.77 14.46
N LEU A 14 23.90 -24.83 13.88
CA LEU A 14 23.65 -23.40 14.00
C LEU A 14 22.35 -23.08 13.24
N MET A 15 21.24 -23.04 13.96
CA MET A 15 20.01 -22.43 13.45
C MET A 15 20.21 -20.91 13.41
N VAL A 16 20.66 -20.41 12.28
CA VAL A 16 20.55 -18.98 11.96
C VAL A 16 19.07 -18.71 11.72
N GLY A 17 18.40 -18.23 12.75
CA GLY A 17 17.04 -17.68 12.63
C GLY A 17 17.08 -16.46 11.73
N ALA A 18 16.82 -16.63 10.45
CA ALA A 18 16.50 -15.53 9.57
C ALA A 18 15.16 -14.96 10.05
N SER A 19 15.21 -13.89 10.84
CA SER A 19 14.04 -13.04 11.09
C SER A 19 13.63 -12.47 9.74
N ALA A 20 12.71 -13.13 9.07
CA ALA A 20 12.05 -12.57 7.90
C ALA A 20 11.33 -11.30 8.39
N ILE A 21 11.89 -10.14 8.06
CA ILE A 21 11.20 -8.87 8.18
C ILE A 21 10.02 -9.00 7.22
N VAL A 22 8.84 -9.31 7.75
CA VAL A 22 7.58 -9.31 6.99
C VAL A 22 7.29 -7.84 6.71
N LYS A 23 7.86 -7.34 5.62
CA LYS A 23 7.40 -6.07 5.04
C LYS A 23 5.96 -6.29 4.59
N ALA A 24 5.08 -5.33 4.84
CA ALA A 24 3.73 -5.36 4.32
C ALA A 24 3.79 -5.57 2.82
N GLN A 25 3.58 -6.81 2.40
CA GLN A 25 3.51 -7.14 0.99
C GLN A 25 2.07 -6.88 0.55
N GLN A 26 1.96 -6.23 -0.60
CA GLN A 26 0.68 -6.14 -1.29
C GLN A 26 0.03 -7.53 -1.34
N PRO A 27 -1.31 -7.60 -1.19
CA PRO A 27 -2.01 -8.87 -1.31
C PRO A 27 -1.64 -9.57 -2.62
N ALA A 28 -1.41 -10.88 -2.55
CA ALA A 28 -1.16 -11.68 -3.74
C ALA A 28 -2.30 -11.45 -4.77
N ASN A 29 -1.95 -11.34 -6.04
CA ASN A 29 -2.88 -11.12 -7.15
C ASN A 29 -3.58 -9.75 -7.24
N ILE A 30 -3.28 -8.77 -6.35
CA ILE A 30 -3.93 -7.46 -6.42
C ILE A 30 -3.63 -6.75 -7.75
N GLY A 31 -2.41 -6.88 -8.28
CA GLY A 31 -2.04 -6.30 -9.57
C GLY A 31 -2.91 -6.83 -10.72
N GLN A 32 -3.22 -8.13 -10.72
CA GLN A 32 -4.11 -8.70 -11.71
C GLN A 32 -5.55 -8.18 -11.56
N ALA A 33 -6.04 -8.08 -10.32
CA ALA A 33 -7.37 -7.53 -10.04
C ALA A 33 -7.49 -6.07 -10.48
N LEU A 34 -6.43 -5.27 -10.29
CA LEU A 34 -6.38 -3.88 -10.75
C LEU A 34 -6.40 -3.78 -12.28
N ASN A 35 -5.68 -4.64 -12.99
CA ASN A 35 -5.68 -4.68 -14.46
C ASN A 35 -7.06 -5.00 -15.06
N THR A 36 -7.91 -5.69 -14.32
CA THR A 36 -9.26 -6.11 -14.75
C THR A 36 -10.39 -5.31 -14.10
N LEU A 37 -10.05 -4.24 -13.36
CA LEU A 37 -11.04 -3.44 -12.66
C LEU A 37 -11.97 -2.68 -13.61
N ALA A 38 -11.47 -2.23 -14.76
CA ALA A 38 -12.27 -1.59 -15.79
C ALA A 38 -12.62 -2.56 -16.92
N ASP A 39 -13.71 -2.28 -17.62
CA ASP A 39 -14.29 -3.06 -18.71
C ASP A 39 -13.50 -3.00 -20.03
N GLN A 40 -12.38 -2.28 -20.08
CA GLN A 40 -11.56 -2.09 -21.26
C GLN A 40 -10.06 -2.13 -20.95
N PRO A 41 -9.22 -2.46 -21.93
CA PRO A 41 -7.78 -2.45 -21.75
C PRO A 41 -7.26 -1.02 -21.56
N ALA A 42 -6.26 -0.86 -20.70
CA ALA A 42 -5.55 0.38 -20.46
C ALA A 42 -4.12 0.32 -21.01
N THR A 43 -3.56 1.49 -21.32
CA THR A 43 -2.12 1.66 -21.38
C THR A 43 -1.61 1.77 -19.94
N HIS A 44 -0.74 0.84 -19.54
CA HIS A 44 -0.19 0.77 -18.19
C HIS A 44 1.26 1.24 -18.17
N THR A 45 1.60 2.06 -17.18
CA THR A 45 2.95 2.52 -16.90
C THR A 45 3.20 2.40 -15.40
N GLY A 46 4.30 1.74 -15.03
CA GLY A 46 4.67 1.56 -13.62
C GLY A 46 6.07 2.12 -13.33
N PHE A 47 6.21 2.73 -12.16
CA PHE A 47 7.47 3.23 -11.64
C PHE A 47 7.63 2.80 -10.18
N VAL A 48 8.87 2.47 -9.80
CA VAL A 48 9.22 2.17 -8.40
C VAL A 48 10.35 3.09 -7.97
N PHE A 49 10.10 3.84 -6.92
CA PHE A 49 11.09 4.67 -6.24
C PHE A 49 11.55 3.90 -5.01
N ASP A 50 12.79 3.48 -5.00
CA ASP A 50 13.41 2.86 -3.85
C ASP A 50 13.92 3.91 -2.85
N ARG A 51 14.44 3.45 -1.70
CA ARG A 51 14.94 4.33 -0.66
C ARG A 51 16.05 5.27 -1.12
N SER A 52 16.91 4.84 -2.04
CA SER A 52 18.02 5.65 -2.54
C SER A 52 17.51 6.82 -3.39
N MET A 53 16.54 6.58 -4.25
CA MET A 53 15.87 7.60 -5.04
C MET A 53 15.09 8.57 -4.15
N LEU A 54 14.43 8.07 -3.11
CA LEU A 54 13.68 8.90 -2.16
C LEU A 54 14.62 9.80 -1.34
N GLN A 55 15.81 9.34 -0.97
CA GLN A 55 16.80 10.17 -0.28
C GLN A 55 17.27 11.36 -1.13
N ILE A 56 17.44 11.17 -2.43
CA ILE A 56 17.77 12.27 -3.35
C ILE A 56 16.61 13.28 -3.40
N ALA A 57 15.38 12.80 -3.51
CA ALA A 57 14.18 13.65 -3.50
C ALA A 57 13.99 14.38 -2.16
N GLN A 58 14.36 13.74 -1.05
CA GLN A 58 14.27 14.31 0.30
C GLN A 58 15.12 15.59 0.45
N SER A 59 16.33 15.63 -0.12
CA SER A 59 17.18 16.81 -0.11
C SER A 59 16.54 18.02 -0.81
N LEU A 60 15.63 17.77 -1.75
CA LEU A 60 14.87 18.82 -2.45
C LEU A 60 13.62 19.27 -1.66
N LEU A 61 13.19 18.47 -0.68
CA LEU A 61 11.99 18.74 0.17
C LEU A 61 12.35 19.38 1.51
N GLU A 62 13.61 19.69 1.76
CA GLU A 62 14.11 20.23 3.04
C GLU A 62 13.40 21.51 3.52
N SER A 63 12.66 22.19 2.62
CA SER A 63 11.89 23.40 2.96
C SER A 63 10.59 23.16 3.74
N ASN A 64 10.15 21.89 3.92
CA ASN A 64 8.81 21.55 4.42
C ASN A 64 8.73 21.28 5.94
N GLY A 65 9.80 21.53 6.71
CA GLY A 65 9.82 21.37 8.16
C GLY A 65 10.22 19.96 8.64
N MET A 66 10.63 19.87 9.92
CA MET A 66 11.20 18.64 10.52
C MET A 66 10.22 17.46 10.56
N ASP A 67 8.92 17.69 10.70
CA ASP A 67 7.92 16.62 10.78
C ASP A 67 7.70 15.96 9.42
N ALA A 68 7.70 16.74 8.34
CA ALA A 68 7.62 16.22 6.99
C ALA A 68 8.89 15.43 6.61
N GLN A 69 10.06 15.89 7.02
CA GLN A 69 11.33 15.18 6.82
C GLN A 69 11.33 13.82 7.52
N ARG A 70 10.87 13.76 8.77
CA ARG A 70 10.79 12.50 9.53
C ARG A 70 9.80 11.54 8.89
N ALA A 71 8.62 12.03 8.49
CA ALA A 71 7.63 11.21 7.81
C ALA A 71 8.16 10.66 6.48
N THR A 72 8.87 11.48 5.69
CA THR A 72 9.51 11.03 4.44
C THR A 72 10.62 10.00 4.71
N ALA A 73 11.42 10.18 5.77
CA ALA A 73 12.47 9.24 6.14
C ALA A 73 11.93 7.85 6.54
N ALA A 74 10.68 7.78 6.97
CA ALA A 74 10.00 6.52 7.31
C ALA A 74 9.47 5.77 6.07
N ILE A 75 9.53 6.35 4.88
CA ILE A 75 9.12 5.68 3.63
C ILE A 75 10.31 4.88 3.08
N HIS A 76 10.07 3.59 2.79
CA HIS A 76 11.09 2.69 2.22
C HIS A 76 11.04 2.63 0.71
N SER A 77 9.84 2.61 0.15
CA SER A 77 9.63 2.60 -1.30
C SER A 77 8.25 3.15 -1.65
N ILE A 78 8.15 3.68 -2.87
CA ILE A 78 6.89 4.10 -3.48
C ILE A 78 6.79 3.42 -4.84
N ALA A 79 5.73 2.66 -5.07
CA ALA A 79 5.37 2.17 -6.39
C ALA A 79 4.18 2.99 -6.90
N VAL A 80 4.23 3.37 -8.17
CA VAL A 80 3.18 4.15 -8.85
C VAL A 80 2.83 3.41 -10.13
N ASP A 81 1.58 2.97 -10.22
CA ASP A 81 1.00 2.37 -11.41
C ASP A 81 -0.06 3.29 -11.96
N SER A 82 0.07 3.68 -13.22
CA SER A 82 -0.85 4.53 -13.94
C SER A 82 -1.47 3.78 -15.11
N TYR A 83 -2.78 3.83 -15.19
CA TYR A 83 -3.60 3.20 -16.24
C TYR A 83 -4.33 4.30 -16.99
N HIS A 84 -4.11 4.38 -18.30
CA HIS A 84 -4.82 5.31 -19.16
C HIS A 84 -5.75 4.56 -20.11
N TYR A 85 -7.02 4.92 -20.10
CA TYR A 85 -8.07 4.32 -20.92
C TYR A 85 -8.38 5.17 -22.16
N PRO A 86 -8.53 4.57 -23.33
CA PRO A 86 -8.81 5.32 -24.56
C PRO A 86 -10.20 5.98 -24.55
N GLN A 87 -11.13 5.43 -23.78
CA GLN A 87 -12.49 5.94 -23.59
C GLN A 87 -12.84 6.02 -22.11
N PRO A 88 -13.94 6.68 -21.71
CA PRO A 88 -14.39 6.67 -20.32
C PRO A 88 -14.58 5.24 -19.81
N ALA A 89 -13.85 4.91 -18.75
CA ALA A 89 -13.84 3.57 -18.16
C ALA A 89 -15.11 3.29 -17.36
N PHE A 90 -15.57 2.08 -17.44
CA PHE A 90 -16.59 1.54 -16.55
C PHE A 90 -15.91 0.58 -15.56
N TYR A 91 -15.84 1.00 -14.29
CA TYR A 91 -15.30 0.19 -13.21
C TYR A 91 -16.39 -0.73 -12.68
N THR A 92 -16.27 -2.02 -12.91
CA THR A 92 -17.30 -2.98 -12.52
C THR A 92 -17.41 -3.07 -11.00
N PRO A 93 -18.62 -2.91 -10.42
CA PRO A 93 -18.80 -2.95 -8.97
C PRO A 93 -18.32 -4.28 -8.36
N GLU A 94 -18.50 -5.38 -9.07
CA GLU A 94 -18.08 -6.72 -8.65
C GLU A 94 -16.54 -6.84 -8.57
N ALA A 95 -15.83 -6.32 -9.59
CA ALA A 95 -14.37 -6.30 -9.57
C ALA A 95 -13.82 -5.41 -8.45
N PHE A 96 -14.46 -4.25 -8.23
CA PHE A 96 -14.08 -3.37 -7.13
C PHE A 96 -14.34 -4.03 -5.76
N SER A 97 -15.48 -4.70 -5.57
CA SER A 97 -15.77 -5.48 -4.37
C SER A 97 -14.71 -6.56 -4.12
N GLY A 98 -14.29 -7.26 -5.17
CA GLY A 98 -13.21 -8.26 -5.09
C GLY A 98 -11.87 -7.66 -4.62
N ILE A 99 -11.54 -6.43 -5.05
CA ILE A 99 -10.35 -5.71 -4.57
C ILE A 99 -10.50 -5.40 -3.08
N VAL A 100 -11.62 -4.84 -2.65
CA VAL A 100 -11.91 -4.52 -1.25
C VAL A 100 -11.79 -5.77 -0.38
N ASP A 101 -12.37 -6.89 -0.83
CA ASP A 101 -12.32 -8.17 -0.10
C ASP A 101 -10.90 -8.73 -0.03
N THR A 102 -10.10 -8.56 -1.09
CA THR A 102 -8.70 -8.98 -1.12
C THR A 102 -7.86 -8.19 -0.10
N TYR A 103 -8.00 -6.87 -0.05
CA TYR A 103 -7.33 -6.04 0.95
C TYR A 103 -7.78 -6.39 2.37
N ARG A 104 -9.07 -6.59 2.57
CA ARG A 104 -9.64 -6.99 3.86
C ARG A 104 -9.10 -8.31 4.35
N ALA A 105 -9.10 -9.33 3.51
CA ALA A 105 -8.57 -10.66 3.83
C ALA A 105 -7.08 -10.63 4.21
N ALA A 106 -6.32 -9.67 3.65
CA ALA A 106 -4.91 -9.43 3.97
C ALA A 106 -4.70 -8.50 5.19
N GLY A 107 -5.74 -8.14 5.93
CA GLY A 107 -5.65 -7.35 7.16
C GLY A 107 -5.59 -5.83 6.95
N TRP A 108 -5.74 -5.36 5.71
CA TRP A 108 -5.76 -3.93 5.42
C TRP A 108 -7.07 -3.28 5.88
N LYS A 109 -6.97 -2.03 6.30
CA LYS A 109 -8.12 -1.23 6.74
C LYS A 109 -8.38 -0.11 5.74
N HIS A 110 -9.62 0.08 5.38
CA HIS A 110 -10.06 1.15 4.51
C HIS A 110 -10.30 2.43 5.33
N LEU A 111 -9.65 3.52 4.97
CA LEU A 111 -9.88 4.82 5.57
C LEU A 111 -10.94 5.57 4.75
N VAL A 112 -12.06 5.85 5.37
CA VAL A 112 -13.20 6.54 4.76
C VAL A 112 -13.31 7.92 5.38
N ASN A 113 -13.30 8.98 4.56
CA ASN A 113 -13.63 10.31 5.05
C ASN A 113 -15.12 10.34 5.44
N ALA A 114 -15.41 10.82 6.66
CA ALA A 114 -16.77 10.84 7.21
C ALA A 114 -17.79 11.58 6.32
N ASN A 115 -17.31 12.46 5.46
CA ASN A 115 -18.14 13.28 4.55
C ASN A 115 -18.15 12.78 3.10
N GLN A 116 -17.46 11.68 2.79
CA GLN A 116 -17.46 11.10 1.46
C GLN A 116 -18.23 9.78 1.49
N THR A 117 -19.30 9.71 0.70
CA THR A 117 -19.93 8.42 0.39
C THR A 117 -18.88 7.55 -0.27
N PRO A 118 -18.66 6.29 0.21
CA PRO A 118 -17.77 5.37 -0.46
C PRO A 118 -18.11 5.36 -1.95
N GLY A 119 -17.13 5.71 -2.76
CA GLY A 119 -17.37 5.97 -4.17
C GLY A 119 -17.64 4.70 -4.95
N ASN A 120 -18.84 4.20 -4.91
CA ASN A 120 -19.34 3.08 -5.74
C ASN A 120 -19.65 3.50 -7.17
N SER A 121 -19.17 4.66 -7.62
CA SER A 121 -19.44 5.10 -8.97
C SER A 121 -18.66 4.25 -9.97
N ALA A 122 -19.41 3.49 -10.77
CA ALA A 122 -18.85 2.71 -11.86
C ALA A 122 -18.28 3.61 -12.99
N GLN A 123 -18.83 4.84 -13.13
CA GLN A 123 -18.35 5.84 -14.09
C GLN A 123 -18.13 7.18 -13.37
N PRO A 124 -16.97 7.39 -12.75
CA PRO A 124 -16.71 8.60 -11.98
C PRO A 124 -16.64 9.82 -12.91
N ARG A 125 -17.42 10.86 -12.61
CA ARG A 125 -17.35 12.16 -13.27
C ARG A 125 -16.23 13.04 -12.70
N ALA A 126 -15.88 12.81 -11.44
CA ALA A 126 -14.76 13.41 -10.73
C ALA A 126 -13.90 12.28 -10.15
N PRO A 127 -12.59 12.49 -9.93
CA PRO A 127 -11.73 11.48 -9.33
C PRO A 127 -12.26 11.01 -7.97
N ILE A 128 -12.32 9.70 -7.79
CA ILE A 128 -12.68 9.04 -6.54
C ILE A 128 -11.41 8.38 -6.01
N THR A 129 -11.10 8.65 -4.74
CA THR A 129 -9.90 8.12 -4.10
C THR A 129 -10.26 7.24 -2.93
N ASP A 130 -9.75 6.02 -2.96
CA ASP A 130 -9.82 5.03 -1.90
C ASP A 130 -8.44 4.89 -1.25
N LEU A 131 -8.38 4.81 0.07
CA LEU A 131 -7.15 4.71 0.85
C LEU A 131 -7.20 3.49 1.77
N TRP A 132 -6.22 2.61 1.64
CA TRP A 132 -6.06 1.45 2.51
C TRP A 132 -4.76 1.55 3.29
N LEU A 133 -4.81 1.13 4.55
CA LEU A 133 -3.70 1.11 5.49
C LEU A 133 -3.48 -0.31 6.01
N HIS A 134 -2.24 -0.75 6.03
CA HIS A 134 -1.84 -1.95 6.73
C HIS A 134 -1.08 -1.59 7.99
N PHE A 135 -1.27 -2.35 9.06
CA PHE A 135 -0.68 -2.09 10.36
C PHE A 135 0.12 -3.29 10.86
N THR A 136 1.31 -3.01 11.38
CA THR A 136 2.06 -3.94 12.22
C THR A 136 2.17 -3.33 13.62
N GLY A 137 1.40 -3.88 14.56
CA GLY A 137 1.25 -3.28 15.88
C GLY A 137 0.55 -1.93 15.83
N ALA A 138 1.23 -0.86 16.26
CA ALA A 138 0.70 0.50 16.24
C ALA A 138 1.14 1.31 15.02
N ASP A 139 2.08 0.81 14.24
CA ASP A 139 2.67 1.50 13.10
C ASP A 139 2.02 1.08 11.78
N ILE A 140 1.98 2.01 10.83
CA ILE A 140 1.51 1.79 9.46
C ILE A 140 2.72 1.33 8.64
N ASP A 141 2.71 0.10 8.18
CA ASP A 141 3.78 -0.48 7.36
C ASP A 141 3.45 -0.53 5.86
N GLY A 142 2.19 -0.25 5.51
CA GLY A 142 1.74 -0.16 4.13
C GLY A 142 0.62 0.83 3.94
N VAL A 143 0.71 1.60 2.83
CA VAL A 143 -0.34 2.52 2.38
C VAL A 143 -0.62 2.25 0.92
N THR A 144 -1.89 2.12 0.55
CA THR A 144 -2.32 2.06 -0.85
C THR A 144 -3.36 3.12 -1.12
N VAL A 145 -3.14 3.88 -2.17
CA VAL A 145 -4.07 4.87 -2.70
C VAL A 145 -4.50 4.43 -4.08
N LEU A 146 -5.79 4.23 -4.28
CA LEU A 146 -6.40 3.97 -5.58
C LEU A 146 -7.23 5.18 -5.97
N THR A 147 -6.86 5.85 -7.04
CA THR A 147 -7.66 6.94 -7.62
C THR A 147 -8.24 6.48 -8.94
N ARG A 148 -9.56 6.54 -9.05
CA ARG A 148 -10.33 6.21 -10.25
C ARG A 148 -10.94 7.47 -10.82
N ALA A 149 -10.66 7.75 -12.09
CA ALA A 149 -11.24 8.87 -12.84
C ALA A 149 -11.84 8.35 -14.14
N SER A 150 -12.43 9.24 -14.92
CA SER A 150 -13.13 8.84 -16.15
C SER A 150 -12.24 8.10 -17.17
N ARG A 151 -10.97 8.52 -17.31
CA ARG A 151 -10.03 7.93 -18.29
C ARG A 151 -8.72 7.51 -17.70
N ASP A 152 -8.53 7.73 -16.39
CA ASP A 152 -7.28 7.44 -15.72
C ASP A 152 -7.55 6.73 -14.40
N MET A 153 -6.72 5.75 -14.10
CA MET A 153 -6.65 5.12 -12.81
C MET A 153 -5.20 5.12 -12.34
N ASN A 154 -4.99 5.54 -11.09
CA ASN A 154 -3.67 5.54 -10.50
C ASN A 154 -3.69 4.72 -9.21
N VAL A 155 -2.65 3.92 -9.03
CA VAL A 155 -2.41 3.15 -7.81
C VAL A 155 -1.07 3.58 -7.27
N ILE A 156 -1.05 4.07 -6.04
CA ILE A 156 0.18 4.45 -5.35
C ILE A 156 0.30 3.54 -4.12
N GLN A 157 1.44 2.88 -4.00
CA GLN A 157 1.71 1.93 -2.94
C GLN A 157 2.97 2.36 -2.21
N LEU A 158 2.87 2.54 -0.89
CA LEU A 158 3.99 2.88 -0.04
C LEU A 158 4.31 1.71 0.89
N SER A 159 5.59 1.36 0.97
CA SER A 159 6.13 0.58 2.07
C SER A 159 6.82 1.54 3.04
N CYS A 160 6.49 1.48 4.32
CA CYS A 160 6.86 2.51 5.28
C CYS A 160 6.90 1.95 6.72
N ASP A 161 7.34 2.79 7.65
CA ASP A 161 7.21 2.60 9.10
C ASP A 161 6.66 3.92 9.68
N LEU A 162 5.39 4.23 9.36
CA LEU A 162 4.75 5.49 9.72
C LEU A 162 3.92 5.33 10.99
N ARG A 163 4.01 6.31 11.87
CA ARG A 163 3.01 6.45 12.93
C ARG A 163 1.74 7.08 12.32
N PRO A 164 0.55 6.84 12.92
CA PRO A 164 -0.69 7.45 12.44
C PRO A 164 -0.63 8.98 12.28
N LEU A 165 0.09 9.69 13.15
CA LEU A 165 0.29 11.14 13.05
C LEU A 165 1.17 11.54 11.86
N ASP A 166 2.14 10.72 11.48
CA ASP A 166 3.02 10.99 10.33
C ASP A 166 2.22 10.91 9.02
N LEU A 167 1.18 10.07 8.96
CA LEU A 167 0.25 10.01 7.82
C LEU A 167 -0.48 11.35 7.62
N LEU A 168 -0.86 12.04 8.68
CA LEU A 168 -1.48 13.37 8.58
C LEU A 168 -0.52 14.39 7.99
N HIS A 169 0.78 14.33 8.34
CA HIS A 169 1.80 15.21 7.78
C HIS A 169 2.08 14.92 6.30
N LEU A 170 1.90 13.67 5.85
CA LEU A 170 2.02 13.27 4.44
C LEU A 170 0.74 13.53 3.63
N SER A 171 -0.36 13.89 4.31
CA SER A 171 -1.65 14.18 3.68
C SER A 171 -1.52 15.32 2.65
N GLY A 172 -1.96 15.05 1.43
CA GLY A 172 -1.79 15.94 0.28
C GLY A 172 -0.44 15.85 -0.44
N HIS A 173 0.48 14.99 0.03
CA HIS A 173 1.78 14.71 -0.60
C HIS A 173 1.83 13.27 -1.11
N PHE A 174 2.72 12.98 -2.07
CA PHE A 174 2.93 11.63 -2.64
C PHE A 174 1.65 10.93 -3.13
N GLY A 175 0.64 11.72 -3.55
CA GLY A 175 -0.66 11.18 -3.98
C GLY A 175 -1.58 10.74 -2.85
N ILE A 176 -1.17 10.84 -1.59
CA ILE A 176 -2.03 10.61 -0.43
C ILE A 176 -3.07 11.74 -0.39
N PRO A 177 -4.38 11.41 -0.38
CA PRO A 177 -5.42 12.43 -0.30
C PRO A 177 -5.30 13.21 1.02
N LYS A 178 -5.87 14.42 1.05
CA LYS A 178 -6.02 15.13 2.32
C LYS A 178 -6.88 14.29 3.25
N VAL A 179 -6.27 13.80 4.32
CA VAL A 179 -6.97 13.00 5.34
C VAL A 179 -7.70 13.97 6.27
N ASP A 180 -9.00 13.80 6.39
CA ASP A 180 -9.79 14.51 7.40
C ASP A 180 -9.39 14.01 8.78
N PRO A 181 -9.07 14.88 9.75
CA PRO A 181 -8.79 14.47 11.13
C PRO A 181 -9.95 13.67 11.77
N ASN A 182 -11.16 13.82 11.26
CA ASN A 182 -12.34 13.06 11.69
C ASN A 182 -12.60 11.80 10.84
N ALA A 183 -11.68 11.43 9.93
CA ALA A 183 -11.81 10.22 9.13
C ALA A 183 -11.90 8.99 10.03
N VAL A 184 -12.80 8.09 9.72
CA VAL A 184 -13.00 6.85 10.47
C VAL A 184 -12.37 5.71 9.69
N MET A 185 -11.50 4.95 10.35
CA MET A 185 -11.12 3.65 9.84
C MET A 185 -12.33 2.73 9.95
N VAL A 186 -12.87 2.35 8.82
CA VAL A 186 -13.93 1.34 8.79
C VAL A 186 -13.22 -0.01 8.94
N PRO A 187 -13.37 -0.70 10.09
CA PRO A 187 -13.05 -2.10 10.13
C PRO A 187 -13.87 -2.75 9.02
N ALA A 188 -13.30 -3.75 8.38
CA ALA A 188 -14.11 -4.61 7.52
C ALA A 188 -15.42 -4.92 8.26
N PRO A 189 -16.59 -4.80 7.64
CA PRO A 189 -17.80 -5.26 8.28
C PRO A 189 -17.52 -6.69 8.70
N ASP A 190 -17.49 -6.92 10.02
CA ASP A 190 -17.47 -8.26 10.55
C ASP A 190 -18.67 -8.94 9.91
N GLY A 191 -18.40 -9.95 9.09
CA GLY A 191 -19.45 -10.71 8.45
C GLY A 191 -20.29 -11.38 9.54
N ARG A 192 -21.36 -10.73 9.93
CA ARG A 192 -22.50 -11.27 10.67
C ARG A 192 -23.76 -10.92 9.92
#